data_b759c24614e4cef1da947924925644ad
#
_entry.id   b759c24614e4cef1da947924925644ad
#
_cell.length_a   1.000
_cell.length_b   1.000
_cell.length_c   1.000
_cell.angle_alpha   90.00
_cell.angle_beta   90.00
_cell.angle_gamma   90.00
#
_symmetry.space_group_name_H-M   'P 1'
#
loop_
_entity.id
_entity.type
_entity.pdbx_description
1 polymer ?
#
loop_
_entity_poly.entity_id
_entity_poly.type
_entity_poly.pdbx_seq_one_letter_code
_entity_poly.pdbx_strand_id
1 'polypeptide(L)'
;MTAKGELQMILRMCVLLLLAGIPALANLSGRWTTGGAGIFVLRQNGNTITGKIVGKPGDPTYKIVDGVIRGNRIHFFVLHEDENDPEVKANDGKPFHNLAQGTFAENEIVVSGSRENTKIREYRLVLKRITK
;
A
#
# COMPACT_ATOMS: atom_id res chain seq x y z
N MET A 1 -6.03 5.81 -51.24
CA MET A 1 -5.83 5.95 -50.24
C MET A 1 -6.54 5.56 -49.15
N THR A 2 -6.35 5.56 -48.17
CA THR A 2 -6.35 4.74 -47.36
C THR A 2 -6.73 5.18 -46.02
N ALA A 3 -7.86 5.89 -45.93
CA ALA A 3 -8.52 6.18 -44.68
C ALA A 3 -8.87 4.92 -43.88
N LYS A 4 -9.19 3.85 -44.59
CA LYS A 4 -9.45 2.56 -43.94
C LYS A 4 -8.19 1.94 -43.34
N GLY A 5 -7.02 2.12 -43.97
CA GLY A 5 -5.76 1.61 -43.45
C GLY A 5 -5.27 2.36 -42.23
N GLU A 6 -5.45 3.66 -42.22
CA GLU A 6 -5.10 4.50 -41.07
C GLU A 6 -5.99 4.20 -39.86
N LEU A 7 -7.29 4.03 -40.09
CA LEU A 7 -8.22 3.67 -39.03
C LEU A 7 -7.91 2.30 -38.42
N GLN A 8 -7.57 1.32 -39.23
CA GLN A 8 -7.19 0.01 -38.74
C GLN A 8 -5.89 0.03 -37.94
N MET A 9 -4.94 0.87 -38.34
CA MET A 9 -3.68 1.01 -37.64
C MET A 9 -3.89 1.64 -36.25
N ILE A 10 -4.71 2.68 -36.18
CA ILE A 10 -5.07 3.32 -34.91
C ILE A 10 -5.81 2.33 -34.00
N LEU A 11 -6.74 1.56 -34.54
CA LEU A 11 -7.49 0.56 -33.79
C LEU A 11 -6.57 -0.53 -33.23
N ARG A 12 -5.61 -1.00 -34.01
CA ARG A 12 -4.63 -1.97 -33.56
C ARG A 12 -3.74 -1.42 -32.46
N MET A 13 -3.32 -0.17 -32.57
CA MET A 13 -2.53 0.48 -31.52
C MET A 13 -3.33 0.63 -30.23
N CYS A 14 -4.61 1.01 -30.33
CA CYS A 14 -5.46 1.12 -29.16
C CYS A 14 -5.65 -0.23 -28.45
N VAL A 15 -5.82 -1.31 -29.21
CA VAL A 15 -5.94 -2.66 -28.64
C VAL A 15 -4.64 -3.09 -27.97
N LEU A 16 -3.50 -2.82 -28.59
CA LEU A 16 -2.19 -3.13 -28.00
C LEU A 16 -1.95 -2.31 -26.72
N LEU A 17 -2.32 -1.04 -26.71
CA LEU A 17 -2.22 -0.21 -25.53
C LEU A 17 -3.16 -0.67 -24.40
N LEU A 18 -4.36 -1.15 -24.75
CA LEU A 18 -5.26 -1.72 -23.77
C LEU A 18 -4.72 -3.03 -23.19
N LEU A 19 -4.11 -3.88 -24.00
CA LEU A 19 -3.49 -5.11 -23.54
C LEU A 19 -2.22 -4.84 -22.72
N ALA A 20 -1.47 -3.82 -23.06
CA ALA A 20 -0.31 -3.36 -22.30
C ALA A 20 -0.73 -2.54 -21.08
N GLY A 21 -1.89 -1.86 -21.17
CA GLY A 21 -2.41 -1.03 -20.10
C GLY A 21 -3.32 -1.74 -19.10
N ILE A 22 -3.68 -3.03 -19.37
CA ILE A 22 -4.19 -3.91 -18.35
C ILE A 22 -2.96 -4.60 -17.76
N PRO A 23 -2.25 -3.91 -16.89
CA PRO A 23 -1.15 -4.59 -16.27
C PRO A 23 -1.74 -5.78 -15.55
N ALA A 24 -1.09 -6.89 -15.68
CA ALA A 24 -1.14 -7.84 -14.61
C ALA A 24 -1.09 -6.98 -13.37
N LEU A 25 -2.20 -6.88 -12.64
CA LEU A 25 -2.29 -6.15 -11.41
C LEU A 25 -1.04 -6.49 -10.62
N ALA A 26 -0.19 -5.48 -10.35
CA ALA A 26 0.97 -5.70 -9.54
C ALA A 26 0.49 -6.43 -8.29
N ASN A 27 1.00 -7.59 -8.02
CA ASN A 27 0.61 -8.36 -6.85
C ASN A 27 1.46 -7.91 -5.68
N LEU A 28 0.87 -7.11 -4.80
CA LEU A 28 1.54 -6.61 -3.62
C LEU A 28 1.43 -7.56 -2.43
N SER A 29 0.76 -8.69 -2.59
CA SER A 29 0.70 -9.70 -1.53
C SER A 29 2.10 -10.20 -1.21
N GLY A 30 2.38 -10.35 0.08
CA GLY A 30 3.67 -10.84 0.54
C GLY A 30 4.19 -10.05 1.72
N ARG A 31 5.49 -10.20 1.97
CA ARG A 31 6.18 -9.61 3.12
C ARG A 31 7.08 -8.47 2.65
N TRP A 32 7.05 -7.40 3.42
CA TRP A 32 7.77 -6.18 3.09
C TRP A 32 8.49 -5.66 4.33
N THR A 33 9.65 -5.05 4.14
CA THR A 33 10.44 -4.50 5.25
C THR A 33 10.82 -3.06 5.00
N THR A 34 10.88 -2.29 6.07
CA THR A 34 11.44 -0.93 6.05
C THR A 34 12.94 -0.92 6.38
N GLY A 35 13.51 -2.09 6.66
CA GLY A 35 14.90 -2.19 7.10
C GLY A 35 15.08 -2.13 8.62
N GLY A 36 14.05 -1.82 9.39
CA GLY A 36 14.20 -1.68 10.83
C GLY A 36 13.04 -2.16 11.66
N ALA A 37 11.88 -1.56 11.48
CA ALA A 37 10.79 -1.71 12.44
C ALA A 37 9.65 -2.55 11.90
N GLY A 38 9.76 -3.84 12.02
CA GLY A 38 8.64 -4.72 11.74
C GLY A 38 8.51 -5.11 10.27
N ILE A 39 7.66 -6.08 10.06
CA ILE A 39 7.38 -6.65 8.75
C ILE A 39 5.93 -6.37 8.41
N PHE A 40 5.72 -5.79 7.23
CA PHE A 40 4.40 -5.58 6.68
C PHE A 40 4.02 -6.83 5.90
N VAL A 41 2.95 -7.47 6.32
CA VAL A 41 2.38 -8.62 5.61
C VAL A 41 1.14 -8.13 4.89
N LEU A 42 1.22 -8.02 3.58
CA LEU A 42 0.14 -7.48 2.76
C LEU A 42 -0.61 -8.59 2.04
N ARG A 43 -1.90 -8.41 1.91
CA ARG A 43 -2.78 -9.26 1.12
C ARG A 43 -3.57 -8.38 0.17
N GLN A 44 -3.43 -8.64 -1.11
CA GLN A 44 -4.17 -7.95 -2.15
C GLN A 44 -5.31 -8.82 -2.66
N ASN A 45 -6.48 -8.22 -2.73
CA ASN A 45 -7.66 -8.83 -3.35
C ASN A 45 -8.24 -7.81 -4.33
N GLY A 46 -7.98 -8.01 -5.62
CA GLY A 46 -8.34 -7.01 -6.62
C GLY A 46 -7.62 -5.70 -6.35
N ASN A 47 -8.38 -4.64 -6.14
CA ASN A 47 -7.85 -3.30 -5.84
C ASN A 47 -7.80 -3.01 -4.34
N THR A 48 -8.08 -4.00 -3.49
CA THR A 48 -8.08 -3.79 -2.05
C THR A 48 -6.85 -4.41 -1.40
N ILE A 49 -6.37 -3.75 -0.35
CA ILE A 49 -5.23 -4.20 0.44
C ILE A 49 -5.65 -4.33 1.90
N THR A 50 -5.32 -5.45 2.49
CA THR A 50 -5.39 -5.66 3.92
C THR A 50 -4.09 -6.28 4.41
N GLY A 51 -3.90 -6.35 5.69
CA GLY A 51 -2.70 -6.99 6.21
C GLY A 51 -2.45 -6.65 7.67
N LYS A 52 -1.19 -6.80 8.03
CA LYS A 52 -0.74 -6.54 9.40
C LYS A 52 0.73 -6.11 9.39
N ILE A 53 1.11 -5.44 10.46
CA ILE A 53 2.51 -5.11 10.73
C ILE A 53 2.90 -5.90 11.97
N VAL A 54 3.93 -6.74 11.83
CA VAL A 54 4.43 -7.61 12.89
C VAL A 54 5.80 -7.12 13.30
N GLY A 55 5.95 -6.79 14.58
CA GLY A 55 7.24 -6.41 15.13
C GLY A 55 7.99 -7.59 15.72
N LYS A 56 8.89 -7.31 16.64
CA LYS A 56 9.60 -8.33 17.41
C LYS A 56 8.63 -9.01 18.39
N PRO A 57 8.96 -10.23 18.85
CA PRO A 57 8.16 -10.87 19.90
C PRO A 57 7.94 -9.92 21.09
N GLY A 58 6.68 -9.77 21.50
CA GLY A 58 6.29 -8.84 22.55
C GLY A 58 5.84 -7.47 22.08
N ASP A 59 6.13 -7.09 20.83
CA ASP A 59 5.65 -5.84 20.27
C ASP A 59 4.17 -5.95 19.86
N PRO A 60 3.44 -4.84 19.88
CA PRO A 60 2.07 -4.83 19.37
C PRO A 60 2.03 -5.19 17.89
N THR A 61 0.96 -5.87 17.48
CA THR A 61 0.67 -6.11 16.06
C THR A 61 -0.36 -5.09 15.61
N TYR A 62 -0.12 -4.45 14.48
CA TYR A 62 -1.02 -3.47 13.92
C TYR A 62 -1.74 -4.07 12.71
N LYS A 63 -3.00 -3.70 12.52
CA LYS A 63 -3.77 -4.13 11.35
C LYS A 63 -3.67 -3.08 10.26
N ILE A 64 -3.60 -3.56 9.04
CA ILE A 64 -3.72 -2.72 7.84
C ILE A 64 -5.12 -2.94 7.29
N VAL A 65 -5.88 -1.85 7.19
CA VAL A 65 -7.29 -1.89 6.80
C VAL A 65 -7.58 -0.86 5.73
N ASP A 66 -8.66 -1.09 4.99
CA ASP A 66 -9.20 -0.15 4.00
C ASP A 66 -8.16 0.32 2.97
N GLY A 67 -7.27 -0.58 2.60
CA GLY A 67 -6.28 -0.29 1.57
C GLY A 67 -6.90 -0.32 0.17
N VAL A 68 -6.51 0.62 -0.67
CA VAL A 68 -6.99 0.72 -2.05
C VAL A 68 -5.81 1.02 -2.96
N ILE A 69 -5.81 0.36 -4.10
CA ILE A 69 -4.85 0.59 -5.18
C ILE A 69 -5.58 1.24 -6.35
N ARG A 70 -5.00 2.32 -6.89
CA ARG A 70 -5.48 2.97 -8.12
C ARG A 70 -4.28 3.32 -9.00
N GLY A 71 -4.14 2.63 -10.13
CA GLY A 71 -2.97 2.80 -10.97
C GLY A 71 -1.71 2.41 -10.21
N ASN A 72 -0.76 3.34 -10.07
CA ASN A 72 0.45 3.14 -9.28
C ASN A 72 0.34 3.74 -7.87
N ARG A 73 -0.83 4.16 -7.46
CA ARG A 73 -1.07 4.75 -6.15
C ARG A 73 -1.65 3.74 -5.19
N ILE A 74 -1.28 3.89 -3.94
CA ILE A 74 -1.76 3.06 -2.84
C ILE A 74 -2.07 3.95 -1.64
N HIS A 75 -3.16 3.61 -0.94
CA HIS A 75 -3.37 4.13 0.39
C HIS A 75 -3.93 3.03 1.29
N PHE A 76 -3.65 3.12 2.55
CA PHE A 76 -4.19 2.22 3.56
C PHE A 76 -4.14 2.88 4.93
N PHE A 77 -4.88 2.31 5.86
CA PHE A 77 -4.85 2.76 7.24
C PHE A 77 -4.16 1.71 8.11
N VAL A 78 -3.35 2.19 9.04
CA VAL A 78 -2.75 1.36 10.08
C VAL A 78 -3.54 1.57 11.36
N LEU A 79 -4.21 0.53 11.83
CA LEU A 79 -5.07 0.58 13.00
C LEU A 79 -4.28 0.24 14.25
N HIS A 80 -4.30 1.16 15.21
CA HIS A 80 -3.71 1.02 16.54
C HIS A 80 -4.85 0.80 17.52
N GLU A 81 -5.05 -0.43 17.96
CA GLU A 81 -6.16 -0.80 18.85
C GLU A 81 -5.73 -1.59 20.08
N ASP A 82 -4.47 -2.03 20.14
CA ASP A 82 -3.98 -2.79 21.29
C ASP A 82 -3.83 -1.87 22.50
N GLU A 83 -4.50 -2.20 23.58
CA GLU A 83 -4.44 -1.45 24.83
C GLU A 83 -3.03 -1.38 25.43
N ASN A 84 -2.16 -2.31 25.06
CA ASN A 84 -0.75 -2.32 25.48
C ASN A 84 0.15 -1.49 24.59
N ASP A 85 -0.37 -0.96 23.49
CA ASP A 85 0.39 -0.08 22.62
C ASP A 85 0.65 1.26 23.33
N PRO A 86 1.93 1.66 23.49
CA PRO A 86 2.24 2.96 24.12
C PRO A 86 1.57 4.14 23.42
N GLU A 87 1.35 4.05 22.10
CA GLU A 87 0.69 5.12 21.36
C GLU A 87 -0.81 5.18 21.64
N VAL A 88 -1.45 4.04 21.86
CA VAL A 88 -2.85 3.99 22.28
C VAL A 88 -2.97 4.54 23.72
N LYS A 89 -2.03 4.20 24.59
CA LYS A 89 -1.99 4.75 25.95
C LYS A 89 -1.83 6.28 25.92
N ALA A 90 -0.97 6.77 25.03
CA ALA A 90 -0.77 8.21 24.86
C ALA A 90 -2.00 8.91 24.26
N ASN A 91 -2.91 8.16 23.67
CA ASN A 91 -4.17 8.64 23.11
C ASN A 91 -5.36 8.39 24.08
N ASP A 92 -5.11 8.51 25.37
CA ASP A 92 -6.10 8.27 26.42
C ASP A 92 -6.73 6.88 26.38
N GLY A 93 -6.00 5.89 25.94
CA GLY A 93 -6.47 4.51 25.79
C GLY A 93 -7.42 4.30 24.61
N LYS A 94 -7.58 5.30 23.75
CA LYS A 94 -8.50 5.22 22.61
C LYS A 94 -7.78 4.71 21.36
N PRO A 95 -8.37 3.73 20.67
CA PRO A 95 -7.86 3.31 19.37
C PRO A 95 -7.84 4.46 18.37
N PHE A 96 -6.91 4.40 17.44
CA PHE A 96 -6.81 5.39 16.37
C PHE A 96 -6.21 4.73 15.13
N HIS A 97 -6.26 5.43 14.01
CA HIS A 97 -5.64 4.94 12.78
C HIS A 97 -4.79 6.02 12.13
N ASN A 98 -3.76 5.57 11.43
CA ASN A 98 -2.86 6.42 10.66
C ASN A 98 -3.10 6.17 9.18
N LEU A 99 -3.20 7.24 8.41
CA LEU A 99 -3.26 7.12 6.95
C LEU A 99 -1.85 7.01 6.39
N ALA A 100 -1.62 6.03 5.54
CA ALA A 100 -0.43 5.90 4.73
C ALA A 100 -0.84 5.97 3.26
N GLN A 101 -0.18 6.81 2.48
CA GLN A 101 -0.48 6.96 1.08
C GLN A 101 0.77 7.24 0.26
N GLY A 102 0.80 6.75 -0.95
CA GLY A 102 1.96 6.94 -1.81
C GLY A 102 1.85 6.19 -3.12
N THR A 103 2.99 5.70 -3.56
CA THR A 103 3.13 5.00 -4.85
C THR A 103 3.82 3.67 -4.65
N PHE A 104 3.67 2.79 -5.64
CA PHE A 104 4.32 1.50 -5.60
C PHE A 104 4.84 1.09 -6.97
N ALA A 105 5.84 0.25 -6.95
CA ALA A 105 6.36 -0.51 -8.07
C ALA A 105 6.45 -1.97 -7.65
N GLU A 106 6.94 -2.83 -8.49
CA GLU A 106 6.94 -4.27 -8.23
C GLU A 106 7.57 -4.68 -6.89
N ASN A 107 8.68 -4.06 -6.52
CA ASN A 107 9.45 -4.45 -5.34
C ASN A 107 9.62 -3.33 -4.32
N GLU A 108 8.91 -2.23 -4.50
CA GLU A 108 9.04 -1.07 -3.62
C GLU A 108 7.70 -0.36 -3.44
N ILE A 109 7.39 -0.04 -2.20
CA ILE A 109 6.24 0.81 -1.86
C ILE A 109 6.78 2.00 -1.09
N VAL A 110 6.45 3.21 -1.54
CA VAL A 110 6.84 4.44 -0.85
C VAL A 110 5.58 5.13 -0.37
N VAL A 111 5.42 5.21 0.93
CA VAL A 111 4.25 5.85 1.55
C VAL A 111 4.68 6.93 2.52
N SER A 112 3.85 7.96 2.59
CA SER A 112 3.93 8.97 3.63
C SER A 112 2.73 8.81 4.54
N GLY A 113 2.93 8.98 5.82
CA GLY A 113 1.88 8.81 6.79
C GLY A 113 1.62 10.06 7.59
N SER A 114 0.38 10.17 8.06
CA SER A 114 -0.04 11.20 9.00
C SER A 114 -0.93 10.56 10.05
N ARG A 115 -0.83 11.03 11.28
CA ARG A 115 -1.73 10.58 12.35
C ARG A 115 -2.94 11.47 12.43
N GLU A 116 -4.10 10.84 12.66
CA GLU A 116 -5.27 11.59 13.09
C GLU A 116 -5.01 12.17 14.49
N ASN A 117 -5.43 13.40 14.67
CA ASN A 117 -5.50 14.04 15.99
C ASN A 117 -4.19 14.32 16.73
N THR A 118 -3.07 14.32 16.08
CA THR A 118 -1.83 14.69 16.75
C THR A 118 -1.05 15.68 15.90
N LYS A 119 -0.31 16.56 16.59
CA LYS A 119 0.65 17.45 15.95
C LYS A 119 1.81 16.67 15.36
N ILE A 120 1.52 15.60 14.63
CA ILE A 120 2.56 14.67 14.31
C ILE A 120 3.15 14.91 12.96
N ARG A 121 4.41 14.76 13.05
CA ARG A 121 5.33 14.70 11.94
C ARG A 121 4.88 13.72 10.91
N GLU A 122 4.76 14.20 9.70
CA GLU A 122 4.66 13.33 8.54
C GLU A 122 5.87 12.41 8.54
N TYR A 123 5.63 11.13 8.38
CA TYR A 123 6.70 10.16 8.21
C TYR A 123 6.68 9.59 6.80
N ARG A 124 7.83 9.16 6.34
CA ARG A 124 7.96 8.50 5.05
C ARG A 124 8.56 7.12 5.27
N LEU A 125 7.92 6.12 4.69
CA LEU A 125 8.40 4.75 4.73
C LEU A 125 8.67 4.26 3.32
N VAL A 126 9.79 3.58 3.16
CA VAL A 126 10.12 2.85 1.95
C VAL A 126 10.10 1.36 2.29
N LEU A 127 9.12 0.67 1.72
CA LEU A 127 8.97 -0.77 1.92
C LEU A 127 9.63 -1.49 0.77
N LYS A 128 10.49 -2.42 1.10
CA LYS A 128 11.13 -3.30 0.12
C LYS A 128 10.55 -4.70 0.26
N ARG A 129 10.26 -5.33 -0.86
CA ARG A 129 9.77 -6.71 -0.85
C ARG A 129 10.84 -7.64 -0.26
N ILE A 130 10.42 -8.49 0.67
CA ILE A 130 11.29 -9.54 1.18
C ILE A 130 11.23 -10.69 0.18
N THR A 131 12.35 -10.92 -0.45
CA THR A 131 12.56 -12.08 -1.30
C THR A 131 13.45 -13.04 -0.54
N LYS A 132 13.23 -14.32 -0.74
CA LYS A 132 14.05 -15.31 -0.05
C LYS A 132 15.54 -15.14 -0.34
#